data_659b04c625fb1f82ce82ceb3b084b948
#
_entry.id   659b04c625fb1f82ce82ceb3b084b948
#
_cell.length_a   1.000
_cell.length_b   1.000
_cell.length_c   1.000
_cell.angle_alpha   90.00
_cell.angle_beta   90.00
_cell.angle_gamma   90.00
#
_symmetry.space_group_name_H-M   'P 1'
#
loop_
_entity.id
_entity.type
_entity.pdbx_description
1 polymer ?
#
loop_
_entity_poly.entity_id
_entity_poly.type
_entity_poly.pdbx_seq_one_letter_code
_entity_poly.pdbx_strand_id
1 'polypeptide(L)'
;MQKVFLTGITGYIGQHCAAELLRQGYEVVGAIRSRSKADETRSAISRVASIKKLSFVEVDLLSDKGWKEAMEGSTYVLHVASPFLLKEPKDESELITPAVEGTKRVIAAAQFAGVKRLVLTSSTFAIIAGKETGRYGPTDWSDTDADIGAYAKSKTLAERAAWEAANGGNMEMTVINPGAVFGPSLGAELDGQSVTMMNKLITGKIPMIPDMAMGMVDVRDVAKLHVAAITASGAAGKRFIACTAEPVSMATVAQVLREAGYKKAPSMKAPTFLLKFMSKFDPEAKGMLPFIGRKASYENSATFDVLNWKPTPMATSFREMAASISK
;
A
#
# COMPACT_ATOMS: atom_id res chain seq x y z
N MET A 1 13.91 25.16 -0.98
CA MET A 1 13.60 23.86 -0.33
C MET A 1 12.52 23.20 -1.17
N GLN A 2 12.55 21.86 -1.37
CA GLN A 2 11.54 21.19 -2.19
C GLN A 2 10.35 20.78 -1.32
N LYS A 3 9.13 21.11 -1.77
CA LYS A 3 7.87 20.82 -1.12
C LYS A 3 7.25 19.57 -1.74
N VAL A 4 6.81 18.64 -0.91
CA VAL A 4 6.12 17.41 -1.31
C VAL A 4 4.70 17.41 -0.76
N PHE A 5 3.74 17.29 -1.65
CA PHE A 5 2.35 17.06 -1.28
C PHE A 5 2.10 15.55 -1.11
N LEU A 6 1.59 15.16 0.03
CA LEU A 6 1.39 13.75 0.39
C LEU A 6 -0.08 13.47 0.70
N THR A 7 -0.75 12.69 -0.15
CA THR A 7 -2.08 12.16 0.18
C THR A 7 -1.98 10.90 1.01
N GLY A 8 -3.00 10.61 1.81
CA GLY A 8 -3.04 9.39 2.64
C GLY A 8 -2.08 9.41 3.83
N ILE A 9 -1.63 10.59 4.26
CA ILE A 9 -0.69 10.77 5.37
C ILE A 9 -1.18 10.17 6.69
N THR A 10 -2.49 10.05 6.90
CA THR A 10 -3.07 9.46 8.11
C THR A 10 -2.99 7.93 8.13
N GLY A 11 -2.73 7.30 6.98
CA GLY A 11 -2.67 5.84 6.84
C GLY A 11 -1.30 5.25 7.14
N TYR A 12 -1.24 3.92 7.23
CA TYR A 12 -0.06 3.15 7.58
C TYR A 12 1.16 3.47 6.72
N ILE A 13 1.05 3.38 5.39
CA ILE A 13 2.15 3.71 4.46
C ILE A 13 2.44 5.22 4.48
N GLY A 14 1.39 6.05 4.50
CA GLY A 14 1.53 7.50 4.43
C GLY A 14 2.30 8.12 5.59
N GLN A 15 2.12 7.62 6.82
CA GLN A 15 2.89 8.07 7.99
C GLN A 15 4.40 7.77 7.83
N HIS A 16 4.74 6.59 7.33
CA HIS A 16 6.14 6.23 7.05
C HIS A 16 6.73 7.05 5.89
N CYS A 17 5.96 7.32 4.83
CA CYS A 17 6.38 8.21 3.75
C CYS A 17 6.65 9.64 4.27
N ALA A 18 5.76 10.17 5.11
CA ALA A 18 5.96 11.48 5.72
C ALA A 18 7.23 11.52 6.58
N ALA A 19 7.45 10.50 7.42
CA ALA A 19 8.65 10.40 8.25
C ALA A 19 9.91 10.35 7.41
N GLU A 20 9.93 9.59 6.32
CA GLU A 20 11.09 9.47 5.44
C GLU A 20 11.37 10.77 4.68
N LEU A 21 10.33 11.44 4.12
CA LEU A 21 10.46 12.75 3.50
C LEU A 21 11.06 13.78 4.46
N LEU A 22 10.55 13.84 5.69
CA LEU A 22 11.03 14.77 6.71
C LEU A 22 12.50 14.51 7.10
N ARG A 23 12.91 13.23 7.21
CA ARG A 23 14.31 12.85 7.46
C ARG A 23 15.24 13.31 6.34
N GLN A 24 14.77 13.25 5.10
CA GLN A 24 15.52 13.72 3.94
C GLN A 24 15.44 15.24 3.73
N GLY A 25 14.76 15.96 4.63
CA GLY A 25 14.76 17.42 4.67
C GLY A 25 13.70 18.11 3.80
N TYR A 26 12.79 17.36 3.18
CA TYR A 26 11.66 17.93 2.45
C TYR A 26 10.69 18.68 3.36
N GLU A 27 10.01 19.68 2.80
CA GLU A 27 8.80 20.24 3.38
C GLU A 27 7.62 19.35 2.97
N VAL A 28 6.79 18.93 3.93
CA VAL A 28 5.68 18.00 3.70
C VAL A 28 4.35 18.69 3.97
N VAL A 29 3.49 18.71 2.97
CA VAL A 29 2.07 19.10 3.09
C VAL A 29 1.22 17.84 3.03
N GLY A 30 0.71 17.42 4.18
CA GLY A 30 -0.12 16.22 4.29
C GLY A 30 -1.59 16.50 4.04
N ALA A 31 -2.18 15.80 3.08
CA ALA A 31 -3.62 15.87 2.82
C ALA A 31 -4.40 15.01 3.82
N ILE A 32 -5.36 15.63 4.50
CA ILE A 32 -6.26 14.99 5.47
C ILE A 32 -7.72 15.25 5.08
N ARG A 33 -8.62 14.32 5.39
CA ARG A 33 -10.08 14.52 5.18
C ARG A 33 -10.73 15.31 6.28
N SER A 34 -10.15 15.31 7.48
CA SER A 34 -10.65 16.04 8.65
C SER A 34 -9.49 16.46 9.54
N ARG A 35 -9.54 17.68 10.03
CA ARG A 35 -8.56 18.24 10.97
C ARG A 35 -8.46 17.46 12.28
N SER A 36 -9.51 16.71 12.65
CA SER A 36 -9.50 15.85 13.85
C SER A 36 -8.41 14.78 13.84
N LYS A 37 -7.90 14.38 12.64
CA LYS A 37 -6.81 13.42 12.50
C LYS A 37 -5.41 14.04 12.48
N ALA A 38 -5.31 15.37 12.45
CA ALA A 38 -4.01 16.05 12.31
C ALA A 38 -3.09 15.81 13.51
N ASP A 39 -3.58 15.95 14.73
CA ASP A 39 -2.76 15.85 15.94
C ASP A 39 -2.32 14.42 16.21
N GLU A 40 -3.19 13.44 16.00
CA GLU A 40 -2.86 12.02 16.09
C GLU A 40 -1.75 11.66 15.10
N THR A 41 -1.91 12.07 13.83
CA THR A 41 -0.93 11.83 12.76
C THR A 41 0.40 12.52 13.07
N ARG A 42 0.36 13.76 13.54
CA ARG A 42 1.55 14.52 13.96
C ARG A 42 2.28 13.81 15.08
N SER A 43 1.56 13.37 16.11
CA SER A 43 2.12 12.62 17.23
C SER A 43 2.78 11.32 16.77
N ALA A 44 2.13 10.55 15.90
CA ALA A 44 2.68 9.31 15.36
C ALA A 44 4.00 9.55 14.62
N ILE A 45 4.06 10.51 13.72
CA ILE A 45 5.24 10.83 12.92
C ILE A 45 6.36 11.40 13.80
N SER A 46 6.03 12.19 14.83
CA SER A 46 7.02 12.81 15.74
C SER A 46 7.87 11.81 16.53
N ARG A 47 7.36 10.56 16.69
CA ARG A 47 8.10 9.47 17.35
C ARG A 47 9.36 9.05 16.59
N VAL A 48 9.41 9.33 15.29
CA VAL A 48 10.47 8.82 14.40
C VAL A 48 11.11 9.87 13.50
N ALA A 49 10.54 11.07 13.39
CA ALA A 49 11.10 12.17 12.58
C ALA A 49 10.77 13.54 13.16
N SER A 50 11.59 14.55 12.87
CA SER A 50 11.28 15.95 13.22
C SER A 50 10.13 16.46 12.38
N ILE A 51 9.09 16.99 13.03
CA ILE A 51 7.87 17.49 12.39
C ILE A 51 7.87 19.01 12.11
N LYS A 52 9.02 19.69 12.25
CA LYS A 52 9.13 21.15 12.04
C LYS A 52 8.72 21.60 10.65
N LYS A 53 8.84 20.71 9.65
CA LYS A 53 8.51 20.96 8.24
C LYS A 53 7.24 20.23 7.80
N LEU A 54 6.34 19.86 8.73
CA LEU A 54 5.08 19.19 8.47
C LEU A 54 3.91 20.13 8.67
N SER A 55 3.12 20.29 7.63
CA SER A 55 1.83 20.97 7.65
C SER A 55 0.71 20.08 7.13
N PHE A 56 -0.54 20.46 7.37
CA PHE A 56 -1.71 19.73 6.89
C PHE A 56 -2.66 20.64 6.14
N VAL A 57 -3.32 20.09 5.14
CA VAL A 57 -4.39 20.71 4.38
C VAL A 57 -5.57 19.75 4.27
N GLU A 58 -6.79 20.31 4.33
CA GLU A 58 -8.01 19.52 4.25
C GLU A 58 -8.50 19.44 2.80
N VAL A 59 -8.51 18.23 2.24
CA VAL A 59 -9.07 17.89 0.93
C VAL A 59 -9.62 16.47 0.94
N ASP A 60 -10.62 16.21 0.09
CA ASP A 60 -11.26 14.89 -0.04
C ASP A 60 -11.15 14.38 -1.48
N LEU A 61 -10.77 13.09 -1.64
CA LEU A 61 -10.73 12.41 -2.93
C LEU A 61 -12.11 12.37 -3.62
N LEU A 62 -13.19 12.51 -2.88
CA LEU A 62 -14.57 12.51 -3.40
C LEU A 62 -15.07 13.92 -3.77
N SER A 63 -14.28 14.97 -3.57
CA SER A 63 -14.66 16.35 -3.84
C SER A 63 -13.61 17.05 -4.70
N ASP A 64 -14.05 17.90 -5.63
CA ASP A 64 -13.13 18.70 -6.47
C ASP A 64 -12.59 19.94 -5.74
N LYS A 65 -13.14 20.23 -4.55
CA LYS A 65 -12.85 21.48 -3.83
C LYS A 65 -11.46 21.48 -3.19
N GLY A 66 -10.73 22.57 -3.40
CA GLY A 66 -9.51 22.90 -2.64
C GLY A 66 -8.22 22.23 -3.12
N TRP A 67 -8.27 21.34 -4.12
CA TRP A 67 -7.07 20.59 -4.57
C TRP A 67 -6.02 21.48 -5.22
N LYS A 68 -6.43 22.50 -6.00
CA LYS A 68 -5.51 23.41 -6.68
C LYS A 68 -4.71 24.22 -5.70
N GLU A 69 -5.39 24.83 -4.74
CA GLU A 69 -4.80 25.64 -3.66
C GLU A 69 -3.92 24.77 -2.75
N ALA A 70 -4.38 23.56 -2.45
CA ALA A 70 -3.65 22.63 -1.58
C ALA A 70 -2.30 22.21 -2.15
N MET A 71 -2.17 22.10 -3.48
CA MET A 71 -0.93 21.68 -4.15
C MET A 71 -0.03 22.84 -4.58
N GLU A 72 -0.44 24.08 -4.36
CA GLU A 72 0.32 25.26 -4.77
C GLU A 72 1.75 25.24 -4.23
N GLY A 73 2.72 25.47 -5.13
CA GLY A 73 4.15 25.46 -4.83
C GLY A 73 4.73 24.08 -4.53
N SER A 74 3.98 23.01 -4.67
CA SER A 74 4.50 21.65 -4.52
C SER A 74 5.39 21.27 -5.70
N THR A 75 6.60 20.77 -5.39
CA THR A 75 7.53 20.29 -6.41
C THR A 75 7.20 18.86 -6.84
N TYR A 76 6.76 18.05 -5.88
CA TYR A 76 6.45 16.62 -6.05
C TYR A 76 5.15 16.25 -5.34
N VAL A 77 4.55 15.14 -5.78
CA VAL A 77 3.39 14.52 -5.15
C VAL A 77 3.68 13.06 -4.85
N LEU A 78 3.41 12.63 -3.62
CA LEU A 78 3.22 11.22 -3.30
C LEU A 78 1.72 10.95 -3.14
N HIS A 79 1.14 10.21 -4.07
CA HIS A 79 -0.27 9.82 -4.02
C HIS A 79 -0.40 8.43 -3.40
N VAL A 80 -0.49 8.40 -2.07
CA VAL A 80 -0.61 7.17 -1.26
C VAL A 80 -2.06 6.86 -0.90
N ALA A 81 -2.92 7.88 -0.85
CA ALA A 81 -4.33 7.71 -0.56
C ALA A 81 -5.02 6.83 -1.61
N SER A 82 -5.79 5.89 -1.14
CA SER A 82 -6.74 5.13 -1.95
C SER A 82 -7.93 4.78 -1.07
N PRO A 83 -9.15 4.81 -1.59
CA PRO A 83 -10.30 4.27 -0.88
C PRO A 83 -10.03 2.81 -0.50
N PHE A 84 -10.39 2.47 0.72
CA PHE A 84 -10.22 1.13 1.26
C PHE A 84 -11.47 0.76 2.07
N LEU A 85 -12.01 -0.41 1.81
CA LEU A 85 -13.09 -0.99 2.57
C LEU A 85 -12.60 -2.27 3.24
N LEU A 86 -12.89 -2.45 4.53
CA LEU A 86 -12.56 -3.66 5.28
C LEU A 86 -13.37 -4.89 4.86
N LYS A 87 -14.53 -4.65 4.25
CA LYS A 87 -15.43 -5.69 3.74
C LYS A 87 -15.62 -5.51 2.25
N GLU A 88 -15.81 -6.62 1.56
CA GLU A 88 -16.21 -6.59 0.16
C GLU A 88 -17.51 -5.79 0.01
N PRO A 89 -17.55 -4.75 -0.85
CA PRO A 89 -18.76 -3.96 -1.05
C PRO A 89 -19.84 -4.79 -1.75
N LYS A 90 -21.10 -4.37 -1.60
CA LYS A 90 -22.21 -5.00 -2.33
C LYS A 90 -22.17 -4.68 -3.81
N ASP A 91 -21.73 -3.49 -4.16
CA ASP A 91 -21.49 -3.02 -5.51
C ASP A 91 -20.02 -2.61 -5.64
N GLU A 92 -19.28 -3.21 -6.58
CA GLU A 92 -17.88 -2.91 -6.86
C GLU A 92 -17.63 -1.41 -7.13
N SER A 93 -18.63 -0.70 -7.67
CA SER A 93 -18.57 0.72 -7.95
C SER A 93 -18.34 1.57 -6.71
N GLU A 94 -18.77 1.11 -5.52
CA GLU A 94 -18.53 1.79 -4.24
C GLU A 94 -17.03 1.96 -3.93
N LEU A 95 -16.18 1.07 -4.47
CA LEU A 95 -14.74 1.12 -4.32
C LEU A 95 -14.02 1.61 -5.58
N ILE A 96 -14.47 1.16 -6.76
CA ILE A 96 -13.84 1.46 -8.05
C ILE A 96 -13.97 2.95 -8.38
N THR A 97 -15.19 3.50 -8.35
CA THR A 97 -15.44 4.90 -8.74
C THR A 97 -14.62 5.89 -7.90
N PRO A 98 -14.63 5.82 -6.56
CA PRO A 98 -13.79 6.69 -5.74
C PRO A 98 -12.28 6.53 -6.00
N ALA A 99 -11.83 5.31 -6.28
CA ALA A 99 -10.41 5.05 -6.55
C ALA A 99 -9.97 5.67 -7.90
N VAL A 100 -10.76 5.49 -8.95
CA VAL A 100 -10.47 6.01 -10.27
C VAL A 100 -10.60 7.53 -10.31
N GLU A 101 -11.74 8.07 -9.90
CA GLU A 101 -12.00 9.51 -9.98
C GLU A 101 -11.13 10.31 -9.00
N GLY A 102 -10.87 9.77 -7.80
CA GLY A 102 -9.94 10.35 -6.86
C GLY A 102 -8.52 10.45 -7.40
N THR A 103 -8.05 9.40 -8.08
CA THR A 103 -6.72 9.39 -8.72
C THR A 103 -6.64 10.40 -9.86
N LYS A 104 -7.63 10.47 -10.75
CA LYS A 104 -7.70 11.47 -11.82
C LYS A 104 -7.67 12.89 -11.27
N ARG A 105 -8.41 13.15 -10.21
CA ARG A 105 -8.48 14.44 -9.52
C ARG A 105 -7.12 14.90 -8.99
N VAL A 106 -6.40 14.00 -8.32
CA VAL A 106 -5.05 14.29 -7.82
C VAL A 106 -4.09 14.59 -8.96
N ILE A 107 -4.13 13.82 -10.04
CA ILE A 107 -3.27 14.03 -11.22
C ILE A 107 -3.57 15.38 -11.88
N ALA A 108 -4.83 15.70 -12.10
CA ALA A 108 -5.23 16.98 -12.71
C ALA A 108 -4.76 18.17 -11.84
N ALA A 109 -4.91 18.09 -10.52
CA ALA A 109 -4.44 19.13 -9.62
C ALA A 109 -2.90 19.24 -9.61
N ALA A 110 -2.18 18.12 -9.66
CA ALA A 110 -0.73 18.10 -9.73
C ALA A 110 -0.20 18.71 -11.04
N GLN A 111 -0.82 18.39 -12.17
CA GLN A 111 -0.50 19.00 -13.46
C GLN A 111 -0.77 20.52 -13.46
N PHE A 112 -1.92 20.94 -12.93
CA PHE A 112 -2.25 22.35 -12.79
C PHE A 112 -1.25 23.12 -11.91
N ALA A 113 -0.76 22.51 -10.82
CA ALA A 113 0.23 23.11 -9.93
C ALA A 113 1.67 23.07 -10.48
N GLY A 114 1.90 22.51 -11.67
CA GLY A 114 3.22 22.41 -12.28
C GLY A 114 4.15 21.43 -11.55
N VAL A 115 3.60 20.39 -10.93
CA VAL A 115 4.36 19.35 -10.25
C VAL A 115 5.30 18.65 -11.24
N LYS A 116 6.56 18.46 -10.84
CA LYS A 116 7.59 17.83 -11.68
C LYS A 116 7.37 16.32 -11.80
N ARG A 117 7.11 15.66 -10.68
CA ARG A 117 6.87 14.20 -10.66
C ARG A 117 5.85 13.82 -9.60
N LEU A 118 4.95 12.91 -9.98
CA LEU A 118 4.02 12.23 -9.10
C LEU A 118 4.43 10.78 -8.94
N VAL A 119 4.50 10.31 -7.69
CA VAL A 119 4.70 8.88 -7.35
C VAL A 119 3.38 8.33 -6.82
N LEU A 120 2.83 7.36 -7.52
CA LEU A 120 1.56 6.71 -7.19
C LEU A 120 1.80 5.41 -6.42
N THR A 121 1.09 5.20 -5.34
CA THR A 121 0.99 3.91 -4.67
C THR A 121 -0.12 3.08 -5.30
N SER A 122 0.25 2.05 -6.05
CA SER A 122 -0.67 1.03 -6.55
C SER A 122 -0.57 -0.24 -5.70
N SER A 123 -0.57 -1.42 -6.32
CA SER A 123 -0.47 -2.72 -5.66
C SER A 123 0.03 -3.79 -6.64
N THR A 124 0.64 -4.87 -6.13
CA THR A 124 0.85 -6.09 -6.92
C THR A 124 -0.47 -6.71 -7.41
N PHE A 125 -1.60 -6.37 -6.78
CA PHE A 125 -2.92 -6.75 -7.29
C PHE A 125 -3.31 -6.06 -8.61
N ALA A 126 -2.62 -5.01 -9.02
CA ALA A 126 -2.78 -4.47 -10.37
C ALA A 126 -1.95 -5.24 -11.42
N ILE A 127 -1.16 -6.22 -11.00
CA ILE A 127 -0.25 -7.01 -11.85
C ILE A 127 -0.73 -8.46 -11.98
N ILE A 128 -1.11 -9.11 -10.87
CA ILE A 128 -1.26 -10.57 -10.79
C ILE A 128 -2.69 -11.07 -10.59
N ALA A 129 -3.66 -10.21 -10.25
CA ALA A 129 -5.00 -10.69 -9.95
C ALA A 129 -5.65 -11.30 -11.22
N GLY A 130 -6.33 -12.42 -11.05
CA GLY A 130 -6.90 -13.21 -12.14
C GLY A 130 -5.90 -14.10 -12.89
N LYS A 131 -4.61 -14.02 -12.58
CA LYS A 131 -3.57 -14.82 -13.26
C LYS A 131 -3.26 -16.11 -12.53
N GLU A 132 -2.75 -17.08 -13.27
CA GLU A 132 -2.32 -18.37 -12.75
C GLU A 132 -1.00 -18.29 -11.96
N THR A 133 -0.52 -19.44 -11.47
CA THR A 133 0.85 -19.55 -10.92
C THR A 133 1.86 -19.19 -12.01
N GLY A 134 2.82 -18.31 -11.68
CA GLY A 134 3.81 -17.84 -12.66
C GLY A 134 4.70 -16.73 -12.12
N ARG A 135 5.56 -16.20 -12.99
CA ARG A 135 6.41 -15.03 -12.71
C ARG A 135 5.91 -13.83 -13.49
N TYR A 136 5.70 -12.72 -12.80
CA TYR A 136 5.09 -11.52 -13.35
C TYR A 136 5.94 -10.29 -13.08
N GLY A 137 5.97 -9.38 -14.04
CA GLY A 137 6.81 -8.20 -14.04
C GLY A 137 6.03 -6.88 -14.13
N PRO A 138 6.76 -5.76 -14.22
CA PRO A 138 6.14 -4.43 -14.27
C PRO A 138 5.33 -4.15 -15.55
N THR A 139 5.46 -4.96 -16.58
CA THR A 139 4.66 -4.84 -17.82
C THR A 139 3.35 -5.61 -17.77
N ASP A 140 3.18 -6.49 -16.78
CA ASP A 140 1.97 -7.27 -16.60
C ASP A 140 0.84 -6.46 -16.00
N TRP A 141 -0.40 -6.83 -16.36
CA TRP A 141 -1.63 -6.30 -15.81
C TRP A 141 -2.57 -7.40 -15.38
N SER A 142 -3.29 -7.15 -14.29
CA SER A 142 -4.35 -8.04 -13.85
C SER A 142 -5.49 -8.11 -14.85
N ASP A 143 -6.14 -9.27 -14.89
CA ASP A 143 -7.32 -9.51 -15.71
C ASP A 143 -8.56 -8.96 -14.99
N THR A 144 -9.06 -7.81 -15.46
CA THR A 144 -10.24 -7.15 -14.88
C THR A 144 -11.55 -7.79 -15.30
N ASP A 145 -11.55 -8.69 -16.28
CA ASP A 145 -12.73 -9.41 -16.73
C ASP A 145 -12.97 -10.68 -15.91
N ALA A 146 -11.93 -11.17 -15.22
CA ALA A 146 -12.04 -12.26 -14.27
C ALA A 146 -12.66 -11.80 -12.92
N ASP A 147 -13.19 -12.74 -12.16
CA ASP A 147 -13.64 -12.51 -10.77
C ASP A 147 -12.43 -12.37 -9.84
N ILE A 148 -11.91 -11.16 -9.72
CA ILE A 148 -10.71 -10.81 -8.93
C ILE A 148 -11.03 -10.04 -7.64
N GLY A 149 -12.30 -9.78 -7.37
CA GLY A 149 -12.78 -8.97 -6.25
C GLY A 149 -12.63 -7.46 -6.48
N ALA A 150 -13.48 -6.69 -5.81
CA ALA A 150 -13.57 -5.23 -6.00
C ALA A 150 -12.26 -4.50 -5.72
N TYR A 151 -11.48 -4.95 -4.72
CA TYR A 151 -10.22 -4.31 -4.38
C TYR A 151 -9.17 -4.42 -5.49
N ALA A 152 -8.92 -5.63 -6.00
CA ALA A 152 -7.93 -5.82 -7.08
C ALA A 152 -8.37 -5.09 -8.36
N LYS A 153 -9.67 -5.12 -8.67
CA LYS A 153 -10.24 -4.39 -9.80
C LYS A 153 -10.07 -2.88 -9.64
N SER A 154 -10.37 -2.33 -8.45
CA SER A 154 -10.21 -0.90 -8.16
C SER A 154 -8.76 -0.43 -8.31
N LYS A 155 -7.79 -1.22 -7.82
CA LYS A 155 -6.36 -0.90 -7.95
C LYS A 155 -5.89 -0.93 -9.40
N THR A 156 -6.33 -1.92 -10.17
CA THR A 156 -5.97 -2.05 -11.59
C THR A 156 -6.54 -0.90 -12.41
N LEU A 157 -7.82 -0.59 -12.24
CA LEU A 157 -8.50 0.46 -13.00
C LEU A 157 -7.99 1.86 -12.59
N ALA A 158 -7.76 2.11 -11.30
CA ALA A 158 -7.20 3.37 -10.84
C ALA A 158 -5.78 3.60 -11.38
N GLU A 159 -4.93 2.57 -11.43
CA GLU A 159 -3.59 2.71 -12.00
C GLU A 159 -3.62 2.92 -13.52
N ARG A 160 -4.48 2.21 -14.26
CA ARG A 160 -4.69 2.45 -15.70
C ARG A 160 -5.15 3.88 -15.96
N ALA A 161 -6.14 4.34 -15.21
CA ALA A 161 -6.64 5.72 -15.30
C ALA A 161 -5.57 6.77 -14.94
N ALA A 162 -4.66 6.45 -14.02
CA ALA A 162 -3.54 7.31 -13.69
C ALA A 162 -2.58 7.47 -14.87
N TRP A 163 -2.19 6.38 -15.52
CA TRP A 163 -1.34 6.42 -16.70
C TRP A 163 -1.99 7.20 -17.85
N GLU A 164 -3.27 7.00 -18.08
CA GLU A 164 -4.03 7.74 -19.10
C GLU A 164 -4.08 9.23 -18.78
N ALA A 165 -4.42 9.62 -17.55
CA ALA A 165 -4.53 11.01 -17.12
C ALA A 165 -3.18 11.74 -17.10
N ALA A 166 -2.08 11.04 -16.87
CA ALA A 166 -0.72 11.62 -16.90
C ALA A 166 -0.15 11.74 -18.33
N ASN A 167 -0.74 11.06 -19.31
CA ASN A 167 -0.25 11.03 -20.68
C ASN A 167 -0.38 12.40 -21.35
N GLY A 168 0.67 12.80 -22.09
CA GLY A 168 0.69 14.07 -22.82
C GLY A 168 0.95 15.33 -21.98
N GLY A 169 1.07 15.21 -20.66
CA GLY A 169 1.47 16.30 -19.76
C GLY A 169 2.99 16.41 -19.58
N ASN A 170 3.43 17.51 -18.96
CA ASN A 170 4.84 17.73 -18.62
C ASN A 170 5.23 17.10 -17.28
N MET A 171 4.28 16.56 -16.53
CA MET A 171 4.51 15.91 -15.23
C MET A 171 4.95 14.46 -15.44
N GLU A 172 6.10 14.11 -14.88
CA GLU A 172 6.54 12.72 -14.85
C GLU A 172 5.69 11.91 -13.85
N MET A 173 5.40 10.66 -14.18
CA MET A 173 4.74 9.73 -13.25
C MET A 173 5.57 8.47 -13.03
N THR A 174 5.54 7.98 -11.81
CA THR A 174 6.15 6.72 -11.38
C THR A 174 5.15 5.96 -10.53
N VAL A 175 5.10 4.65 -10.66
CA VAL A 175 4.20 3.82 -9.84
C VAL A 175 5.00 2.84 -8.99
N ILE A 176 4.70 2.79 -7.71
CA ILE A 176 5.16 1.74 -6.81
C ILE A 176 4.00 0.75 -6.62
N ASN A 177 4.28 -0.54 -6.85
CA ASN A 177 3.34 -1.64 -6.67
C ASN A 177 3.76 -2.51 -5.47
N PRO A 178 3.38 -2.15 -4.24
CA PRO A 178 3.69 -2.96 -3.07
C PRO A 178 2.95 -4.30 -3.09
N GLY A 179 3.60 -5.33 -2.54
CA GLY A 179 2.92 -6.54 -2.09
C GLY A 179 2.17 -6.32 -0.76
N ALA A 180 2.01 -7.38 0.02
CA ALA A 180 1.46 -7.25 1.38
C ALA A 180 2.48 -6.53 2.28
N VAL A 181 2.06 -5.42 2.88
CA VAL A 181 2.95 -4.51 3.61
C VAL A 181 2.93 -4.84 5.09
N PHE A 182 4.09 -5.16 5.66
CA PHE A 182 4.30 -5.45 7.08
C PHE A 182 5.32 -4.48 7.68
N GLY A 183 5.47 -4.49 8.99
CA GLY A 183 6.43 -3.65 9.72
C GLY A 183 5.77 -2.87 10.84
N PRO A 184 6.53 -2.11 11.64
CA PRO A 184 6.01 -1.45 12.84
C PRO A 184 4.99 -0.36 12.49
N SER A 185 3.90 -0.29 13.26
CA SER A 185 2.95 0.82 13.24
C SER A 185 3.53 2.02 13.99
N LEU A 186 3.32 3.23 13.48
CA LEU A 186 3.69 4.48 14.18
C LEU A 186 2.54 5.00 15.05
N GLY A 187 1.28 4.62 14.77
CA GLY A 187 0.09 5.02 15.51
C GLY A 187 -0.57 3.84 16.23
N ALA A 188 -1.38 4.14 17.26
CA ALA A 188 -2.04 3.10 18.05
C ALA A 188 -3.20 2.43 17.30
N GLU A 189 -3.92 3.18 16.46
CA GLU A 189 -5.08 2.71 15.72
C GLU A 189 -4.84 2.94 14.22
N LEU A 190 -4.34 1.93 13.54
CA LEU A 190 -4.26 1.93 12.09
C LEU A 190 -5.19 0.86 11.54
N ASP A 191 -6.19 1.31 10.80
CA ASP A 191 -6.99 0.44 9.95
C ASP A 191 -6.17 0.03 8.72
N GLY A 192 -6.06 -1.28 8.52
CA GLY A 192 -5.35 -1.82 7.37
C GLY A 192 -5.40 -3.34 7.36
N GLN A 193 -5.44 -3.93 6.16
CA GLN A 193 -5.55 -5.39 6.02
C GLN A 193 -4.43 -6.13 6.74
N SER A 194 -3.18 -5.70 6.55
CA SER A 194 -2.02 -6.37 7.17
C SER A 194 -2.00 -6.19 8.69
N VAL A 195 -2.40 -5.01 9.20
CA VAL A 195 -2.49 -4.75 10.64
C VAL A 195 -3.57 -5.64 11.27
N THR A 196 -4.75 -5.67 10.65
CA THR A 196 -5.87 -6.53 11.09
C THR A 196 -5.49 -8.01 11.04
N MET A 197 -4.85 -8.46 9.95
CA MET A 197 -4.38 -9.84 9.81
C MET A 197 -3.35 -10.20 10.87
N MET A 198 -2.35 -9.34 11.10
CA MET A 198 -1.34 -9.55 12.14
C MET A 198 -1.98 -9.65 13.52
N ASN A 199 -2.91 -8.74 13.85
CA ASN A 199 -3.64 -8.79 15.12
C ASN A 199 -4.44 -10.09 15.28
N LYS A 200 -5.12 -10.56 14.23
CA LYS A 200 -5.84 -11.84 14.26
C LYS A 200 -4.89 -13.03 14.47
N LEU A 201 -3.70 -13.01 13.86
CA LEU A 201 -2.69 -14.06 14.04
C LEU A 201 -2.17 -14.12 15.48
N ILE A 202 -1.74 -12.99 16.04
CA ILE A 202 -1.13 -12.96 17.38
C ILE A 202 -2.15 -13.18 18.52
N THR A 203 -3.43 -12.86 18.26
CA THR A 203 -4.52 -13.07 19.24
C THR A 203 -5.20 -14.43 19.12
N GLY A 204 -4.86 -15.24 18.09
CA GLY A 204 -5.44 -16.56 17.86
C GLY A 204 -6.83 -16.55 17.23
N LYS A 205 -7.27 -15.41 16.68
CA LYS A 205 -8.55 -15.31 15.94
C LYS A 205 -8.51 -16.01 14.58
N ILE A 206 -7.33 -16.31 14.06
CA ILE A 206 -7.12 -17.20 12.91
C ILE A 206 -6.62 -18.53 13.47
N PRO A 207 -7.47 -19.57 13.57
CA PRO A 207 -7.10 -20.82 14.26
C PRO A 207 -6.21 -21.74 13.43
N MET A 208 -6.25 -21.60 12.10
CA MET A 208 -5.50 -22.44 11.16
C MET A 208 -4.90 -21.59 10.02
N ILE A 209 -3.76 -22.03 9.51
CA ILE A 209 -3.00 -21.32 8.46
C ILE A 209 -3.59 -21.66 7.09
N PRO A 210 -4.12 -20.70 6.32
CA PRO A 210 -4.52 -20.94 4.94
C PRO A 210 -3.29 -21.23 4.07
N ASP A 211 -3.46 -22.08 3.06
CA ASP A 211 -2.40 -22.34 2.07
C ASP A 211 -2.28 -21.18 1.08
N MET A 212 -1.76 -20.08 1.60
CA MET A 212 -1.55 -18.82 0.87
C MET A 212 -0.09 -18.41 0.97
N ALA A 213 0.43 -17.90 -0.16
CA ALA A 213 1.73 -17.25 -0.22
C ALA A 213 1.64 -16.00 -1.11
N MET A 214 2.34 -14.94 -0.74
CA MET A 214 2.28 -13.66 -1.45
C MET A 214 3.60 -12.91 -1.36
N GLY A 215 3.85 -12.01 -2.30
CA GLY A 215 4.95 -11.06 -2.19
C GLY A 215 4.73 -10.14 -1.01
N MET A 216 5.74 -9.97 -0.17
CA MET A 216 5.67 -9.17 1.05
C MET A 216 6.77 -8.11 1.09
N VAL A 217 6.54 -7.01 1.79
CA VAL A 217 7.49 -5.91 1.91
C VAL A 217 7.38 -5.21 3.26
N ASP A 218 8.49 -4.65 3.75
CA ASP A 218 8.48 -3.78 4.94
C ASP A 218 7.95 -2.39 4.59
N VAL A 219 7.11 -1.82 5.47
CA VAL A 219 6.52 -0.49 5.28
C VAL A 219 7.55 0.63 5.19
N ARG A 220 8.69 0.48 5.88
CA ARG A 220 9.80 1.44 5.83
C ARG A 220 10.50 1.40 4.47
N ASP A 221 10.57 0.21 3.87
CA ASP A 221 11.13 0.06 2.52
C ASP A 221 10.17 0.64 1.48
N VAL A 222 8.86 0.40 1.62
CA VAL A 222 7.85 1.06 0.77
C VAL A 222 8.03 2.58 0.83
N ALA A 223 8.17 3.16 2.03
CA ALA A 223 8.37 4.59 2.19
C ALA A 223 9.67 5.08 1.52
N LYS A 224 10.80 4.38 1.73
CA LYS A 224 12.08 4.71 1.10
C LYS A 224 12.00 4.65 -0.42
N LEU A 225 11.33 3.62 -0.98
CA LEU A 225 11.14 3.46 -2.42
C LEU A 225 10.31 4.61 -3.01
N HIS A 226 9.24 5.04 -2.32
CA HIS A 226 8.47 6.21 -2.76
C HIS A 226 9.31 7.47 -2.78
N VAL A 227 10.11 7.72 -1.76
CA VAL A 227 10.97 8.90 -1.68
C VAL A 227 12.10 8.83 -2.69
N ALA A 228 12.75 7.68 -2.86
CA ALA A 228 13.78 7.48 -3.89
C ALA A 228 13.22 7.72 -5.31
N ALA A 229 11.99 7.27 -5.58
CA ALA A 229 11.34 7.43 -6.87
C ALA A 229 11.07 8.90 -7.26
N ILE A 230 11.05 9.83 -6.29
CA ILE A 230 10.86 11.27 -6.55
C ILE A 230 11.96 11.81 -7.47
N THR A 231 13.22 11.44 -7.24
CA THR A 231 14.39 12.04 -7.90
C THR A 231 15.21 11.06 -8.71
N ALA A 232 14.96 9.74 -8.59
CA ALA A 232 15.74 8.75 -9.34
C ALA A 232 15.64 9.00 -10.86
N SER A 233 16.83 9.11 -11.50
CA SER A 233 16.97 9.26 -12.93
C SER A 233 16.43 8.08 -13.66
N GLY A 234 15.77 7.51 -14.07
CA GLY A 234 15.28 6.24 -14.64
C GLY A 234 13.96 5.77 -14.06
N ALA A 235 13.35 6.54 -13.13
CA ALA A 235 12.08 6.17 -12.52
C ALA A 235 10.86 6.69 -13.30
N ALA A 236 11.01 7.77 -14.06
CA ALA A 236 9.92 8.34 -14.86
C ALA A 236 9.35 7.33 -15.86
N GLY A 237 8.02 7.25 -15.95
CA GLY A 237 7.30 6.36 -16.86
C GLY A 237 7.36 4.87 -16.46
N LYS A 238 7.81 4.53 -15.25
CA LYS A 238 8.00 3.13 -14.84
C LYS A 238 7.14 2.71 -13.66
N ARG A 239 6.88 1.40 -13.61
CA ARG A 239 6.28 0.67 -12.49
C ARG A 239 7.38 -0.08 -11.73
N PHE A 240 7.36 -0.04 -10.42
CA PHE A 240 8.32 -0.72 -9.55
C PHE A 240 7.61 -1.66 -8.59
N ILE A 241 7.89 -2.95 -8.70
CA ILE A 241 7.33 -3.97 -7.83
C ILE A 241 8.12 -3.96 -6.51
N ALA A 242 7.42 -3.63 -5.43
CA ALA A 242 7.99 -3.51 -4.10
C ALA A 242 7.51 -4.69 -3.22
N CYS A 243 8.09 -5.87 -3.45
CA CYS A 243 7.88 -7.05 -2.61
C CYS A 243 8.99 -8.08 -2.82
N THR A 244 9.02 -9.12 -2.00
CA THR A 244 9.90 -10.27 -2.18
C THR A 244 9.67 -10.89 -3.55
N ALA A 245 10.74 -11.27 -4.25
CA ALA A 245 10.66 -11.92 -5.58
C ALA A 245 9.90 -13.24 -5.48
N GLU A 246 10.22 -14.05 -4.48
CA GLU A 246 9.48 -15.27 -4.18
C GLU A 246 8.38 -15.01 -3.14
N PRO A 247 7.20 -15.66 -3.29
CA PRO A 247 6.12 -15.48 -2.36
C PRO A 247 6.44 -16.07 -0.98
N VAL A 248 6.13 -15.32 0.08
CA VAL A 248 6.28 -15.77 1.47
C VAL A 248 4.98 -16.41 1.93
N SER A 249 5.07 -17.62 2.52
CA SER A 249 3.89 -18.35 2.97
C SER A 249 3.34 -17.81 4.30
N MET A 250 2.02 -17.91 4.49
CA MET A 250 1.40 -17.62 5.79
C MET A 250 1.91 -18.55 6.90
N ALA A 251 2.38 -19.74 6.55
CA ALA A 251 3.03 -20.66 7.50
C ALA A 251 4.35 -20.08 8.04
N THR A 252 5.15 -19.46 7.17
CA THR A 252 6.38 -18.75 7.56
C THR A 252 6.07 -17.59 8.52
N VAL A 253 5.05 -16.79 8.22
CA VAL A 253 4.61 -15.68 9.09
C VAL A 253 4.24 -16.22 10.48
N ALA A 254 3.37 -17.24 10.54
CA ALA A 254 2.93 -17.83 11.79
C ALA A 254 4.09 -18.49 12.58
N GLN A 255 5.06 -19.10 11.90
CA GLN A 255 6.25 -19.66 12.53
C GLN A 255 7.10 -18.58 13.21
N VAL A 256 7.41 -17.50 12.51
CA VAL A 256 8.20 -16.36 13.04
C VAL A 256 7.50 -15.75 14.27
N LEU A 257 6.17 -15.64 14.24
CA LEU A 257 5.42 -15.12 15.36
C LEU A 257 5.48 -16.04 16.59
N ARG A 258 5.38 -17.38 16.41
CA ARG A 258 5.53 -18.34 17.52
C ARG A 258 6.93 -18.29 18.12
N GLU A 259 7.97 -18.22 17.29
CA GLU A 259 9.36 -18.07 17.72
C GLU A 259 9.58 -16.75 18.49
N ALA A 260 8.83 -15.70 18.16
CA ALA A 260 8.82 -14.43 18.88
C ALA A 260 7.98 -14.43 20.16
N GLY A 261 7.41 -15.58 20.56
CA GLY A 261 6.66 -15.74 21.83
C GLY A 261 5.14 -15.59 21.70
N TYR A 262 4.59 -15.35 20.51
CA TYR A 262 3.13 -15.27 20.29
C TYR A 262 2.52 -16.66 20.20
N LYS A 263 2.34 -17.33 21.35
CA LYS A 263 1.90 -18.74 21.45
C LYS A 263 0.51 -19.03 20.85
N LYS A 264 -0.33 -17.99 20.70
CA LYS A 264 -1.65 -18.09 20.05
C LYS A 264 -1.59 -18.09 18.52
N ALA A 265 -0.45 -17.76 17.92
CA ALA A 265 -0.29 -17.84 16.48
C ALA A 265 -0.45 -19.29 15.99
N PRO A 266 -1.22 -19.53 14.90
CA PRO A 266 -1.61 -20.87 14.51
C PRO A 266 -0.41 -21.72 14.08
N SER A 267 -0.50 -23.04 14.31
CA SER A 267 0.52 -24.02 13.90
C SER A 267 0.01 -25.03 12.87
N MET A 268 -1.30 -25.23 12.83
CA MET A 268 -1.92 -26.20 11.91
C MET A 268 -2.33 -25.53 10.60
N LYS A 269 -2.14 -26.25 9.49
CA LYS A 269 -2.63 -25.81 8.17
C LYS A 269 -4.12 -26.06 8.04
N ALA A 270 -4.84 -25.11 7.48
CA ALA A 270 -6.24 -25.26 7.16
C ALA A 270 -6.40 -26.17 5.92
N PRO A 271 -7.16 -27.26 6.00
CA PRO A 271 -7.50 -28.06 4.83
C PRO A 271 -8.28 -27.21 3.82
N THR A 272 -7.94 -27.28 2.54
CA THR A 272 -8.56 -26.45 1.48
C THR A 272 -10.07 -26.67 1.40
N PHE A 273 -10.57 -27.90 1.63
CA PHE A 273 -11.99 -28.18 1.62
C PHE A 273 -12.76 -27.44 2.72
N LEU A 274 -12.14 -27.28 3.90
CA LEU A 274 -12.72 -26.54 5.02
C LEU A 274 -12.87 -25.06 4.69
N LEU A 275 -11.84 -24.45 4.08
CA LEU A 275 -11.89 -23.08 3.62
C LEU A 275 -12.97 -22.87 2.53
N LYS A 276 -13.09 -23.81 1.58
CA LYS A 276 -14.16 -23.80 0.59
C LYS A 276 -15.55 -23.92 1.22
N PHE A 277 -15.69 -24.70 2.29
CA PHE A 277 -16.96 -24.81 3.02
C PHE A 277 -17.28 -23.50 3.76
N MET A 278 -16.31 -22.96 4.50
CA MET A 278 -16.48 -21.71 5.24
C MET A 278 -16.81 -20.53 4.34
N SER A 279 -16.27 -20.47 3.13
CA SER A 279 -16.51 -19.40 2.17
C SER A 279 -17.97 -19.24 1.74
N LYS A 280 -18.81 -20.25 2.00
CA LYS A 280 -20.27 -20.16 1.75
C LYS A 280 -20.99 -19.29 2.78
N PHE A 281 -20.40 -19.11 3.96
CA PHE A 281 -21.00 -18.42 5.10
C PHE A 281 -20.18 -17.21 5.57
N ASP A 282 -18.91 -17.15 5.22
CA ASP A 282 -17.97 -16.10 5.63
C ASP A 282 -17.40 -15.37 4.42
N PRO A 283 -17.77 -14.08 4.22
CA PRO A 283 -17.26 -13.26 3.12
C PRO A 283 -15.72 -13.12 3.14
N GLU A 284 -15.09 -13.14 4.33
CA GLU A 284 -13.63 -13.07 4.45
C GLU A 284 -12.97 -14.35 3.89
N ALA A 285 -13.51 -15.52 4.25
CA ALA A 285 -13.06 -16.80 3.70
C ALA A 285 -13.30 -16.87 2.18
N LYS A 286 -14.40 -16.31 1.68
CA LYS A 286 -14.69 -16.20 0.25
C LYS A 286 -13.63 -15.35 -0.47
N GLY A 287 -13.26 -14.20 0.07
CA GLY A 287 -12.24 -13.33 -0.50
C GLY A 287 -10.83 -13.95 -0.54
N MET A 288 -10.56 -14.98 0.28
CA MET A 288 -9.28 -15.70 0.26
C MET A 288 -9.17 -16.77 -0.84
N LEU A 289 -10.31 -17.31 -1.32
CA LEU A 289 -10.33 -18.44 -2.26
C LEU A 289 -9.50 -18.22 -3.53
N PRO A 290 -9.51 -17.05 -4.18
CA PRO A 290 -8.73 -16.79 -5.37
C PRO A 290 -7.21 -16.92 -5.17
N PHE A 291 -6.74 -16.88 -3.92
CA PHE A 291 -5.32 -16.89 -3.57
C PHE A 291 -4.84 -18.24 -3.03
N ILE A 292 -5.77 -19.16 -2.73
CA ILE A 292 -5.43 -20.49 -2.17
C ILE A 292 -4.68 -21.33 -3.21
N GLY A 293 -3.51 -21.85 -2.80
CA GLY A 293 -2.68 -22.74 -3.64
C GLY A 293 -1.97 -22.02 -4.79
N ARG A 294 -2.20 -20.73 -5.04
CA ARG A 294 -1.50 -19.96 -6.08
C ARG A 294 -0.15 -19.47 -5.57
N LYS A 295 0.84 -19.47 -6.47
CA LYS A 295 2.21 -18.99 -6.21
C LYS A 295 2.61 -18.06 -7.35
N ALA A 296 2.55 -16.77 -7.10
CA ALA A 296 3.06 -15.77 -8.02
C ALA A 296 4.42 -15.28 -7.54
N SER A 297 5.45 -15.42 -8.35
CA SER A 297 6.75 -14.77 -8.15
C SER A 297 6.84 -13.50 -8.98
N TYR A 298 7.78 -12.62 -8.64
CA TYR A 298 7.83 -11.28 -9.18
C TYR A 298 9.18 -10.96 -9.81
N GLU A 299 9.14 -10.30 -10.97
CA GLU A 299 10.31 -9.67 -11.57
C GLU A 299 10.43 -8.24 -11.03
N ASN A 300 11.31 -8.04 -10.07
CA ASN A 300 11.48 -6.78 -9.35
C ASN A 300 12.91 -6.23 -9.42
N SER A 301 13.75 -6.71 -10.34
CA SER A 301 15.15 -6.27 -10.49
C SER A 301 15.27 -4.77 -10.69
N ALA A 302 14.40 -4.16 -11.50
CA ALA A 302 14.39 -2.72 -11.70
C ALA A 302 14.21 -1.91 -10.40
N THR A 303 13.54 -2.46 -9.39
CA THR A 303 13.38 -1.82 -8.08
C THR A 303 14.73 -1.75 -7.35
N PHE A 304 15.55 -2.78 -7.46
CA PHE A 304 16.91 -2.77 -6.90
C PHE A 304 17.82 -1.82 -7.68
N ASP A 305 17.82 -1.92 -8.99
CA ASP A 305 18.78 -1.24 -9.85
C ASP A 305 18.54 0.28 -9.91
N VAL A 306 17.28 0.70 -10.05
CA VAL A 306 16.92 2.11 -10.22
C VAL A 306 16.69 2.82 -8.90
N LEU A 307 16.04 2.15 -7.94
CA LEU A 307 15.68 2.76 -6.65
C LEU A 307 16.64 2.36 -5.52
N ASN A 308 17.70 1.61 -5.82
CA ASN A 308 18.72 1.15 -4.86
C ASN A 308 18.09 0.50 -3.61
N TRP A 309 17.11 -0.37 -3.84
CA TRP A 309 16.38 -1.02 -2.75
C TRP A 309 17.27 -1.96 -1.96
N LYS A 310 17.21 -1.83 -0.64
CA LYS A 310 17.84 -2.73 0.33
C LYS A 310 16.75 -3.29 1.22
N PRO A 311 16.24 -4.51 0.94
CA PRO A 311 15.07 -5.03 1.62
C PRO A 311 15.35 -5.34 3.10
N THR A 312 14.45 -4.90 3.94
CA THR A 312 14.40 -5.33 5.34
C THR A 312 13.98 -6.81 5.41
N PRO A 313 14.67 -7.68 6.16
CA PRO A 313 14.29 -9.07 6.31
C PRO A 313 12.85 -9.21 6.83
N MET A 314 12.01 -10.00 6.16
CA MET A 314 10.59 -10.11 6.51
C MET A 314 10.35 -10.64 7.93
N ALA A 315 11.23 -11.50 8.45
CA ALA A 315 11.14 -11.94 9.84
C ALA A 315 11.25 -10.78 10.86
N THR A 316 12.08 -9.77 10.55
CA THR A 316 12.18 -8.53 11.33
C THR A 316 10.88 -7.74 11.24
N SER A 317 10.35 -7.55 10.03
CA SER A 317 9.09 -6.84 9.79
C SER A 317 7.92 -7.45 10.57
N PHE A 318 7.81 -8.78 10.59
CA PHE A 318 6.73 -9.48 11.33
C PHE A 318 6.85 -9.30 12.84
N ARG A 319 8.06 -9.47 13.40
CA ARG A 319 8.30 -9.30 14.85
C ARG A 319 8.01 -7.88 15.32
N GLU A 320 8.53 -6.91 14.60
CA GLU A 320 8.36 -5.49 14.94
C GLU A 320 6.92 -5.01 14.77
N MET A 321 6.22 -5.50 13.72
CA MET A 321 4.80 -5.22 13.56
C MET A 321 3.99 -5.79 14.73
N ALA A 322 4.19 -7.06 15.06
CA ALA A 322 3.51 -7.71 16.17
C ALA A 322 3.77 -6.97 17.49
N ALA A 323 5.01 -6.57 17.77
CA ALA A 323 5.38 -5.82 18.98
C ALA A 323 4.73 -4.43 19.02
N SER A 324 4.55 -3.76 17.88
CA SER A 324 3.97 -2.41 17.81
C SER A 324 2.46 -2.37 18.04
N ILE A 325 1.74 -3.48 17.76
CA ILE A 325 0.28 -3.57 17.90
C ILE A 325 -0.16 -4.35 19.15
N SER A 326 0.78 -4.96 19.88
CA SER A 326 0.50 -5.72 21.12
C SER A 326 0.49 -4.86 22.38
N LYS A 327 0.67 -3.56 22.24
CA LYS A 327 0.77 -2.59 23.36
C LYS A 327 -0.59 -2.11 23.84
#